data_d130f9c1a6584b0b4a371ca71a950d3d
#
_entry.id   d130f9c1a6584b0b4a371ca71a950d3d
#
_cell.length_a   1.000
_cell.length_b   1.000
_cell.length_c   1.000
_cell.angle_alpha   90.00
_cell.angle_beta   90.00
_cell.angle_gamma   90.00
#
_symmetry.space_group_name_H-M   'P 1'
#
loop_
_entity.id
_entity.type
_entity.pdbx_description
1 polymer ?
#
loop_
_entity_poly.entity_id
_entity_poly.type
_entity_poly.pdbx_seq_one_letter_code
_entity_poly.pdbx_strand_id
1 'polypeptide(L)'
;MSLVTPSSAERIAWNAADYAANSAVQHRWARERIARLNLRGGEHLLDVGCGDGKVTAEIARALPRGAVTGVDASPEMIEFATKTFPPDAFPNLRFRVMDAGKIKLSRPFDVFFSNAALHWMEDHPAVLRGAASVLKPGGRLVVSCGGKGNAHDVFLALRPEMRLKRWRGFFRKMRTPYFFYSPADYEKWLPKSGFKIQRLELAPQDETYDGAAGFAAWLRTAWIPYVQRVPECAREDFIAAVTRRYLDRHPPDQSGRIPVRMVRLEMDAVKV
;
A
#
# COMPACT_ATOMS: atom_id res chain seq x y z
N MET A 1 18.51 35.29 9.90
CA MET A 1 17.51 34.60 9.06
C MET A 1 17.77 33.12 9.16
N SER A 2 17.06 32.43 10.04
CA SER A 2 17.24 30.99 10.25
C SER A 2 16.40 30.25 9.21
N LEU A 3 17.06 29.51 8.34
CA LEU A 3 16.42 28.61 7.39
C LEU A 3 15.76 27.49 8.19
N VAL A 4 14.44 27.56 8.34
CA VAL A 4 13.62 26.48 8.86
C VAL A 4 13.69 25.36 7.82
N THR A 5 14.49 24.34 8.08
CA THR A 5 14.44 23.06 7.38
C THR A 5 12.99 22.54 7.44
N PRO A 6 12.41 22.07 6.34
CA PRO A 6 11.07 21.48 6.41
C PRO A 6 11.12 20.29 7.36
N SER A 7 10.27 20.35 8.38
CA SER A 7 9.99 19.26 9.31
C SER A 7 9.85 17.94 8.51
N SER A 8 10.68 16.97 8.86
CA SER A 8 10.54 15.58 8.44
C SER A 8 9.06 15.20 8.54
N ALA A 9 8.45 14.77 7.44
CA ALA A 9 7.15 14.12 7.50
C ALA A 9 7.23 13.08 8.61
N GLU A 10 6.37 13.17 9.62
CA GLU A 10 6.39 12.25 10.76
C GLU A 10 6.36 10.83 10.20
N ARG A 11 7.43 10.11 10.41
CA ARG A 11 7.61 8.75 9.89
C ARG A 11 6.54 7.87 10.51
N ILE A 12 5.74 7.20 9.68
CA ILE A 12 4.76 6.23 10.15
C ILE A 12 5.55 5.10 10.80
N ALA A 13 5.34 4.87 12.09
CA ALA A 13 5.95 3.76 12.81
C ALA A 13 5.10 2.50 12.54
N TRP A 14 5.57 1.67 11.63
CA TRP A 14 4.94 0.40 11.32
C TRP A 14 5.27 -0.65 12.39
N ASN A 15 4.25 -1.29 12.93
CA ASN A 15 4.43 -2.53 13.69
C ASN A 15 4.33 -3.69 12.69
N ALA A 16 5.48 -4.21 12.24
CA ALA A 16 5.55 -5.24 11.22
C ALA A 16 4.86 -6.55 11.65
N ALA A 17 4.93 -6.92 12.93
CA ALA A 17 4.28 -8.13 13.45
C ALA A 17 2.75 -7.99 13.48
N ASP A 18 2.24 -6.84 13.92
CA ASP A 18 0.81 -6.55 13.94
C ASP A 18 0.26 -6.43 12.51
N TYR A 19 0.99 -5.76 11.61
CA TYR A 19 0.64 -5.72 10.19
C TYR A 19 0.59 -7.12 9.58
N ALA A 20 1.58 -7.96 9.85
CA ALA A 20 1.62 -9.34 9.34
C ALA A 20 0.43 -10.19 9.82
N ALA A 21 -0.05 -9.97 11.04
CA ALA A 21 -1.23 -10.65 11.58
C ALA A 21 -2.54 -10.19 10.91
N ASN A 22 -2.63 -8.94 10.46
CA ASN A 22 -3.87 -8.31 10.00
C ASN A 22 -3.90 -7.97 8.50
N SER A 23 -2.90 -8.37 7.70
CA SER A 23 -2.79 -8.09 6.26
C SER A 23 -3.48 -9.10 5.34
N ALA A 24 -4.41 -9.92 5.85
CA ALA A 24 -5.06 -10.99 5.08
C ALA A 24 -5.78 -10.48 3.81
N VAL A 25 -6.43 -9.31 3.89
CA VAL A 25 -7.11 -8.68 2.75
C VAL A 25 -6.12 -8.31 1.66
N GLN A 26 -5.03 -7.62 2.02
CA GLN A 26 -3.99 -7.21 1.08
C GLN A 26 -3.31 -8.44 0.44
N HIS A 27 -3.13 -9.50 1.20
CA HIS A 27 -2.55 -10.76 0.71
C HIS A 27 -3.50 -11.47 -0.27
N ARG A 28 -4.81 -11.53 0.00
CA ARG A 28 -5.81 -12.08 -0.92
C ARG A 28 -5.80 -11.31 -2.25
N TRP A 29 -5.81 -9.98 -2.22
CA TRP A 29 -5.73 -9.15 -3.42
C TRP A 29 -4.42 -9.35 -4.20
N ALA A 30 -3.30 -9.54 -3.47
CA ALA A 30 -2.03 -9.83 -4.11
C ALA A 30 -2.05 -11.15 -4.90
N ARG A 31 -2.68 -12.20 -4.37
CA ARG A 31 -2.79 -13.49 -5.08
C ARG A 31 -3.50 -13.40 -6.42
N GLU A 32 -4.60 -12.64 -6.48
CA GLU A 32 -5.30 -12.36 -7.74
C GLU A 32 -4.38 -11.68 -8.75
N ARG A 33 -3.53 -10.75 -8.28
CA ARG A 33 -2.56 -10.05 -9.13
C ARG A 33 -1.40 -10.95 -9.54
N ILE A 34 -0.88 -11.77 -8.63
CA ILE A 34 0.18 -12.76 -8.93
C ILE A 34 -0.29 -13.73 -10.01
N ALA A 35 -1.50 -14.25 -9.91
CA ALA A 35 -2.05 -15.15 -10.92
C ALA A 35 -2.07 -14.51 -12.33
N ARG A 36 -2.32 -13.21 -12.43
CA ARG A 36 -2.29 -12.46 -13.71
C ARG A 36 -0.89 -12.15 -14.22
N LEU A 37 0.15 -12.29 -13.38
CA LEU A 37 1.52 -12.07 -13.82
C LEU A 37 1.97 -13.08 -14.88
N ASN A 38 1.32 -14.25 -14.98
CA ASN A 38 1.69 -15.32 -15.90
C ASN A 38 3.20 -15.56 -15.92
N LEU A 39 3.77 -15.78 -14.73
CA LEU A 39 5.19 -15.98 -14.54
C LEU A 39 5.65 -17.30 -15.18
N ARG A 40 6.78 -17.28 -15.87
CA ARG A 40 7.39 -18.44 -16.55
C ARG A 40 8.48 -19.11 -15.73
N GLY A 41 8.76 -18.57 -14.54
CA GLY A 41 9.69 -19.13 -13.58
C GLY A 41 11.14 -18.66 -13.68
N GLY A 42 11.47 -17.82 -14.67
CA GLY A 42 12.84 -17.32 -14.91
C GLY A 42 12.98 -15.80 -14.84
N GLU A 43 11.90 -15.08 -14.53
CA GLU A 43 11.91 -13.63 -14.51
C GLU A 43 12.67 -13.06 -13.32
N HIS A 44 13.25 -11.88 -13.52
CA HIS A 44 13.73 -11.03 -12.45
C HIS A 44 12.62 -10.01 -12.10
N LEU A 45 12.11 -10.06 -10.89
CA LEU A 45 10.99 -9.22 -10.43
C LEU A 45 11.41 -8.29 -9.31
N LEU A 46 11.00 -7.02 -9.43
CA LEU A 46 11.11 -6.01 -8.38
C LEU A 46 9.73 -5.80 -7.76
N ASP A 47 9.61 -6.08 -6.46
CA ASP A 47 8.40 -5.82 -5.65
C ASP A 47 8.58 -4.55 -4.84
N VAL A 48 7.81 -3.50 -5.15
CA VAL A 48 7.94 -2.18 -4.55
C VAL A 48 6.84 -1.91 -3.53
N GLY A 49 7.24 -1.63 -2.30
CA GLY A 49 6.38 -1.60 -1.13
C GLY A 49 6.08 -3.02 -0.66
N CYS A 50 7.13 -3.85 -0.53
CA CYS A 50 7.00 -5.27 -0.22
C CYS A 50 6.50 -5.58 1.20
N GLY A 51 6.51 -4.58 2.11
CA GLY A 51 6.05 -4.69 3.48
C GLY A 51 6.71 -5.85 4.24
N ASP A 52 5.89 -6.71 4.84
CA ASP A 52 6.31 -7.89 5.62
C ASP A 52 6.91 -9.03 4.78
N GLY A 53 6.96 -8.89 3.46
CA GLY A 53 7.61 -9.83 2.54
C GLY A 53 6.79 -11.08 2.17
N LYS A 54 5.59 -11.29 2.71
CA LYS A 54 4.77 -12.50 2.43
C LYS A 54 4.44 -12.64 0.94
N VAL A 55 4.00 -11.57 0.31
CA VAL A 55 3.68 -11.54 -1.13
C VAL A 55 4.94 -11.78 -1.94
N THR A 56 6.04 -11.12 -1.59
CA THR A 56 7.34 -11.23 -2.25
C THR A 56 7.87 -12.67 -2.20
N ALA A 57 7.73 -13.34 -1.04
CA ALA A 57 8.15 -14.73 -0.87
C ALA A 57 7.26 -15.71 -1.67
N GLU A 58 5.96 -15.44 -1.80
CA GLU A 58 5.06 -16.21 -2.67
C GLU A 58 5.47 -16.10 -4.14
N ILE A 59 5.81 -14.88 -4.59
CA ILE A 59 6.36 -14.63 -5.93
C ILE A 59 7.70 -15.37 -6.12
N ALA A 60 8.59 -15.34 -5.12
CA ALA A 60 9.89 -16.01 -5.21
C ALA A 60 9.76 -17.52 -5.40
N ARG A 61 8.78 -18.18 -4.76
CA ARG A 61 8.47 -19.60 -4.99
C ARG A 61 8.00 -19.89 -6.43
N ALA A 62 7.29 -18.92 -7.05
CA ALA A 62 6.86 -19.04 -8.44
C ALA A 62 7.98 -18.78 -9.47
N LEU A 63 9.16 -18.33 -9.01
CA LEU A 63 10.30 -17.98 -9.85
C LEU A 63 11.56 -18.82 -9.52
N PRO A 64 11.52 -20.16 -9.59
CA PRO A 64 12.63 -21.03 -9.14
C PRO A 64 13.93 -20.84 -9.92
N ARG A 65 13.88 -20.31 -11.14
CA ARG A 65 15.05 -20.00 -12.00
C ARG A 65 15.27 -18.49 -12.15
N GLY A 66 14.41 -17.67 -11.53
CA GLY A 66 14.45 -16.22 -11.55
C GLY A 66 15.02 -15.64 -10.27
N ALA A 67 14.75 -14.37 -10.04
CA ALA A 67 15.11 -13.68 -8.81
C ALA A 67 14.08 -12.63 -8.44
N VAL A 68 13.86 -12.41 -7.13
CA VAL A 68 12.97 -11.38 -6.61
C VAL A 68 13.75 -10.44 -5.72
N THR A 69 13.53 -9.14 -5.93
CA THR A 69 14.00 -8.10 -5.02
C THR A 69 12.78 -7.38 -4.44
N GLY A 70 12.58 -7.48 -3.14
CA GLY A 70 11.59 -6.69 -2.41
C GLY A 70 12.22 -5.41 -1.90
N VAL A 71 11.55 -4.27 -2.09
CA VAL A 71 11.98 -2.99 -1.53
C VAL A 71 10.83 -2.32 -0.76
N ASP A 72 11.18 -1.73 0.38
CA ASP A 72 10.26 -0.93 1.20
C ASP A 72 11.01 0.23 1.84
N ALA A 73 10.31 1.34 2.10
CA ALA A 73 10.90 2.50 2.75
C ALA A 73 11.09 2.31 4.26
N SER A 74 10.38 1.34 4.89
CA SER A 74 10.49 1.02 6.32
C SER A 74 11.60 0.01 6.58
N PRO A 75 12.67 0.39 7.32
CA PRO A 75 13.68 -0.56 7.78
C PRO A 75 13.09 -1.67 8.66
N GLU A 76 12.07 -1.36 9.46
CA GLU A 76 11.40 -2.30 10.36
C GLU A 76 10.70 -3.42 9.56
N MET A 77 10.04 -3.06 8.45
CA MET A 77 9.43 -4.03 7.52
C MET A 77 10.49 -4.89 6.86
N ILE A 78 11.57 -4.29 6.36
CA ILE A 78 12.66 -5.02 5.70
C ILE A 78 13.39 -5.96 6.67
N GLU A 79 13.62 -5.53 7.91
CA GLU A 79 14.21 -6.39 8.95
C GLU A 79 13.30 -7.59 9.24
N PHE A 80 12.00 -7.35 9.41
CA PHE A 80 11.02 -8.40 9.64
C PHE A 80 10.95 -9.38 8.45
N ALA A 81 10.85 -8.87 7.21
CA ALA A 81 10.80 -9.68 6.02
C ALA A 81 12.06 -10.56 5.85
N THR A 82 13.25 -9.97 6.11
CA THR A 82 14.52 -10.70 6.00
C THR A 82 14.65 -11.83 7.04
N LYS A 83 14.18 -11.60 8.27
CA LYS A 83 14.15 -12.62 9.32
C LYS A 83 13.14 -13.73 9.02
N THR A 84 11.98 -13.37 8.49
CA THR A 84 10.89 -14.32 8.20
C THR A 84 11.19 -15.17 6.96
N PHE A 85 11.88 -14.61 5.96
CA PHE A 85 12.21 -15.27 4.70
C PHE A 85 13.74 -15.23 4.45
N PRO A 86 14.54 -16.00 5.24
CA PRO A 86 15.99 -15.93 5.19
C PRO A 86 16.55 -16.50 3.88
N PRO A 87 17.77 -16.07 3.49
CA PRO A 87 18.41 -16.49 2.23
C PRO A 87 18.59 -18.01 2.07
N ASP A 88 18.75 -18.74 3.16
CA ASP A 88 18.91 -20.21 3.13
C ASP A 88 17.62 -20.91 2.67
N ALA A 89 16.47 -20.39 3.06
CA ALA A 89 15.16 -20.89 2.63
C ALA A 89 14.68 -20.27 1.30
N PHE A 90 15.17 -19.08 0.95
CA PHE A 90 14.81 -18.32 -0.25
C PHE A 90 16.06 -17.78 -0.97
N PRO A 91 16.85 -18.66 -1.63
CA PRO A 91 18.13 -18.25 -2.25
C PRO A 91 17.97 -17.23 -3.39
N ASN A 92 16.81 -17.17 -4.01
CA ASN A 92 16.46 -16.26 -5.10
C ASN A 92 15.74 -14.96 -4.63
N LEU A 93 15.64 -14.72 -3.31
CA LEU A 93 14.93 -13.56 -2.73
C LEU A 93 15.91 -12.64 -1.98
N ARG A 94 15.75 -11.34 -2.17
CA ARG A 94 16.50 -10.32 -1.42
C ARG A 94 15.56 -9.18 -1.03
N PHE A 95 15.78 -8.61 0.16
CA PHE A 95 15.06 -7.43 0.65
C PHE A 95 16.01 -6.26 0.83
N ARG A 96 15.53 -5.02 0.55
CA ARG A 96 16.34 -3.79 0.69
C ARG A 96 15.48 -2.62 1.14
N VAL A 97 15.99 -1.81 2.05
CA VAL A 97 15.39 -0.50 2.37
C VAL A 97 15.60 0.43 1.19
N MET A 98 14.49 0.94 0.62
CA MET A 98 14.54 1.83 -0.54
C MET A 98 13.27 2.66 -0.66
N ASP A 99 13.42 3.95 -0.94
CA ASP A 99 12.34 4.86 -1.31
C ASP A 99 11.94 4.61 -2.78
N ALA A 100 10.67 4.29 -3.01
CA ALA A 100 10.14 4.02 -4.34
C ALA A 100 10.22 5.22 -5.30
N GLY A 101 10.25 6.44 -4.78
CA GLY A 101 10.49 7.66 -5.59
C GLY A 101 11.95 7.85 -6.00
N LYS A 102 12.88 7.03 -5.48
CA LYS A 102 14.34 7.15 -5.70
C LYS A 102 14.98 5.80 -6.01
N ILE A 103 14.35 4.99 -6.83
CA ILE A 103 14.84 3.65 -7.18
C ILE A 103 16.19 3.76 -7.89
N LYS A 104 17.21 3.07 -7.33
CA LYS A 104 18.54 2.95 -7.90
C LYS A 104 19.00 1.50 -7.78
N LEU A 105 18.80 0.73 -8.85
CA LEU A 105 19.20 -0.66 -8.94
C LEU A 105 19.93 -0.88 -10.28
N SER A 106 21.04 -1.62 -10.24
CA SER A 106 21.91 -1.83 -11.39
C SER A 106 21.48 -2.98 -12.31
N ARG A 107 20.66 -3.92 -11.81
CA ARG A 107 20.18 -5.04 -12.63
C ARG A 107 18.83 -4.71 -13.25
N PRO A 108 18.64 -4.96 -14.56
CA PRO A 108 17.35 -4.78 -15.20
C PRO A 108 16.38 -5.90 -14.78
N PHE A 109 15.10 -5.52 -14.63
CA PHE A 109 14.01 -6.42 -14.24
C PHE A 109 13.08 -6.69 -15.42
N ASP A 110 12.47 -7.87 -15.43
CA ASP A 110 11.42 -8.24 -16.38
C ASP A 110 10.05 -7.72 -15.91
N VAL A 111 9.86 -7.63 -14.59
CA VAL A 111 8.60 -7.19 -13.98
C VAL A 111 8.86 -6.21 -12.84
N PHE A 112 8.16 -5.09 -12.86
CA PHE A 112 7.94 -4.20 -11.72
C PHE A 112 6.56 -4.49 -11.17
N PHE A 113 6.50 -4.95 -9.94
CA PHE A 113 5.27 -5.26 -9.23
C PHE A 113 5.10 -4.33 -8.03
N SER A 114 3.88 -3.92 -7.74
CA SER A 114 3.55 -3.23 -6.50
C SER A 114 2.09 -3.50 -6.12
N ASN A 115 1.86 -3.92 -4.89
CA ASN A 115 0.52 -4.16 -4.39
C ASN A 115 0.29 -3.42 -3.08
N ALA A 116 -0.80 -2.66 -2.99
CA ALA A 116 -1.25 -1.92 -1.82
C ALA A 116 -0.21 -0.93 -1.22
N ALA A 117 0.70 -0.39 -2.05
CA ALA A 117 1.77 0.48 -1.59
C ALA A 117 1.74 1.90 -2.16
N LEU A 118 1.48 2.09 -3.47
CA LEU A 118 1.67 3.40 -4.09
C LEU A 118 0.82 4.51 -3.48
N HIS A 119 -0.35 4.21 -2.95
CA HIS A 119 -1.20 5.22 -2.31
C HIS A 119 -0.61 5.86 -1.04
N TRP A 120 0.54 5.40 -0.57
CA TRP A 120 1.33 6.04 0.48
C TRP A 120 2.29 7.12 -0.04
N MET A 121 2.42 7.29 -1.36
CA MET A 121 3.38 8.16 -2.03
C MET A 121 2.67 9.32 -2.72
N GLU A 122 3.23 10.54 -2.63
CA GLU A 122 2.67 11.71 -3.30
C GLU A 122 3.09 11.78 -4.78
N ASP A 123 4.37 11.53 -5.09
CA ASP A 123 4.93 11.65 -6.44
C ASP A 123 4.93 10.31 -7.19
N HIS A 124 3.77 9.88 -7.68
CA HIS A 124 3.67 8.70 -8.53
C HIS A 124 4.45 8.82 -9.85
N PRO A 125 4.52 9.99 -10.53
CA PRO A 125 5.42 10.18 -11.66
C PRO A 125 6.88 9.83 -11.37
N ALA A 126 7.43 10.14 -10.18
CA ALA A 126 8.78 9.73 -9.82
C ALA A 126 8.93 8.22 -9.72
N VAL A 127 7.93 7.53 -9.13
CA VAL A 127 7.90 6.04 -9.08
C VAL A 127 7.87 5.45 -10.49
N LEU A 128 7.06 5.99 -11.40
CA LEU A 128 6.96 5.51 -12.79
C LEU A 128 8.27 5.71 -13.55
N ARG A 129 8.95 6.86 -13.38
CA ARG A 129 10.29 7.08 -13.94
C ARG A 129 11.31 6.10 -13.36
N GLY A 130 11.26 5.85 -12.05
CA GLY A 130 12.08 4.84 -11.38
C GLY A 130 11.84 3.44 -11.95
N ALA A 131 10.58 3.05 -12.14
CA ALA A 131 10.21 1.77 -12.76
C ALA A 131 10.77 1.66 -14.19
N ALA A 132 10.61 2.71 -15.00
CA ALA A 132 11.15 2.73 -16.36
C ALA A 132 12.67 2.60 -16.39
N SER A 133 13.39 3.18 -15.42
CA SER A 133 14.86 3.13 -15.38
C SER A 133 15.41 1.72 -15.08
N VAL A 134 14.64 0.88 -14.40
CA VAL A 134 15.09 -0.47 -13.97
C VAL A 134 14.44 -1.61 -14.77
N LEU A 135 13.38 -1.36 -15.53
CA LEU A 135 12.79 -2.37 -16.39
C LEU A 135 13.57 -2.54 -17.69
N LYS A 136 13.64 -3.76 -18.21
CA LYS A 136 14.08 -4.06 -19.56
C LYS A 136 13.13 -3.44 -20.60
N PRO A 137 13.55 -3.16 -21.84
CA PRO A 137 12.60 -2.94 -22.94
C PRO A 137 11.63 -4.11 -23.04
N GLY A 138 10.33 -3.83 -23.17
CA GLY A 138 9.27 -4.85 -23.09
C GLY A 138 8.96 -5.36 -21.70
N GLY A 139 9.66 -4.89 -20.67
CA GLY A 139 9.39 -5.23 -19.28
C GLY A 139 8.04 -4.73 -18.79
N ARG A 140 7.42 -5.45 -17.89
CA ARG A 140 6.03 -5.22 -17.44
C ARG A 140 5.96 -4.43 -16.15
N LEU A 141 5.07 -3.45 -16.10
CA LEU A 141 4.64 -2.75 -14.89
C LEU A 141 3.27 -3.29 -14.48
N VAL A 142 3.15 -3.86 -13.29
CA VAL A 142 1.91 -4.42 -12.75
C VAL A 142 1.68 -3.85 -11.37
N VAL A 143 0.69 -2.99 -11.23
CA VAL A 143 0.43 -2.25 -9.98
C VAL A 143 -1.03 -2.34 -9.58
N SER A 144 -1.27 -2.48 -8.28
CA SER A 144 -2.58 -2.33 -7.65
C SER A 144 -2.44 -1.53 -6.37
N CYS A 145 -3.20 -0.44 -6.26
CA CYS A 145 -3.21 0.39 -5.05
C CYS A 145 -4.59 0.99 -4.81
N GLY A 146 -4.80 1.68 -3.69
CA GLY A 146 -6.00 2.47 -3.47
C GLY A 146 -6.12 3.55 -4.57
N GLY A 147 -7.28 3.60 -5.24
CA GLY A 147 -7.58 4.58 -6.27
C GLY A 147 -8.57 5.65 -5.81
N LYS A 148 -8.92 6.56 -6.69
CA LYS A 148 -9.89 7.64 -6.41
C LYS A 148 -11.20 7.07 -5.89
N GLY A 149 -11.65 7.57 -4.73
CA GLY A 149 -12.85 7.10 -4.04
C GLY A 149 -12.62 5.95 -3.04
N ASN A 150 -11.38 5.42 -2.92
CA ASN A 150 -11.08 4.35 -1.97
C ASN A 150 -11.42 4.75 -0.53
N ALA A 151 -12.15 3.88 0.17
CA ALA A 151 -12.59 4.05 1.56
C ALA A 151 -13.27 5.42 1.84
N HIS A 152 -13.98 5.99 0.84
CA HIS A 152 -14.57 7.33 0.92
C HIS A 152 -15.47 7.48 2.16
N ASP A 153 -16.29 6.48 2.46
CA ASP A 153 -17.26 6.52 3.55
C ASP A 153 -16.57 6.53 4.93
N VAL A 154 -15.39 5.92 5.03
CA VAL A 154 -14.57 6.00 6.25
C VAL A 154 -14.06 7.42 6.47
N PHE A 155 -13.65 8.13 5.41
CA PHE A 155 -13.29 9.56 5.53
C PHE A 155 -14.47 10.43 5.94
N LEU A 156 -15.70 10.08 5.52
CA LEU A 156 -16.91 10.79 5.95
C LEU A 156 -17.20 10.61 7.44
N ALA A 157 -16.79 9.51 8.05
CA ALA A 157 -16.88 9.28 9.48
C ALA A 157 -15.70 9.93 10.24
N LEU A 158 -14.48 9.79 9.72
CA LEU A 158 -13.23 10.24 10.36
C LEU A 158 -13.12 11.76 10.43
N ARG A 159 -13.35 12.48 9.32
CA ARG A 159 -13.13 13.93 9.24
C ARG A 159 -13.95 14.75 10.24
N PRO A 160 -15.26 14.48 10.49
CA PRO A 160 -16.01 15.17 11.52
C PRO A 160 -15.47 14.91 12.93
N GLU A 161 -15.06 13.67 13.24
CA GLU A 161 -14.45 13.34 14.54
C GLU A 161 -13.18 14.15 14.77
N MET A 162 -12.26 14.19 13.80
CA MET A 162 -11.02 14.96 13.88
C MET A 162 -11.24 16.46 14.19
N ARG A 163 -12.41 17.02 13.84
CA ARG A 163 -12.76 18.43 14.06
C ARG A 163 -13.33 18.72 15.46
N LEU A 164 -13.74 17.71 16.20
CA LEU A 164 -14.29 17.89 17.54
C LEU A 164 -13.24 18.47 18.50
N LYS A 165 -13.71 19.28 19.46
CA LYS A 165 -12.85 19.99 20.43
C LYS A 165 -11.85 19.04 21.11
N ARG A 166 -12.28 17.82 21.46
CA ARG A 166 -11.45 16.79 22.12
C ARG A 166 -10.31 16.24 21.24
N TRP A 167 -10.46 16.25 19.88
CA TRP A 167 -9.50 15.63 18.96
C TRP A 167 -8.74 16.62 18.09
N ARG A 168 -9.34 17.79 17.77
CA ARG A 168 -8.80 18.72 16.76
C ARG A 168 -7.35 19.15 16.99
N GLY A 169 -6.90 19.16 18.24
CA GLY A 169 -5.54 19.55 18.59
C GLY A 169 -4.48 18.61 17.98
N PHE A 170 -4.78 17.32 17.91
CA PHE A 170 -3.87 16.29 17.38
C PHE A 170 -3.78 16.30 15.85
N PHE A 171 -4.76 16.86 15.17
CA PHE A 171 -4.84 16.86 13.69
C PHE A 171 -4.52 18.23 13.08
N ARG A 172 -4.04 19.21 13.87
CA ARG A 172 -3.62 20.50 13.34
C ARG A 172 -2.47 20.31 12.36
N LYS A 173 -2.57 20.95 11.16
CA LYS A 173 -1.57 20.88 10.09
C LYS A 173 -1.31 19.47 9.54
N MET A 174 -2.15 18.48 9.86
CA MET A 174 -2.04 17.16 9.27
C MET A 174 -2.31 17.24 7.77
N ARG A 175 -1.36 16.77 6.96
CA ARG A 175 -1.58 16.49 5.54
C ARG A 175 -2.21 15.10 5.40
N THR A 176 -2.97 14.89 4.33
CA THR A 176 -3.46 13.54 4.04
C THR A 176 -2.29 12.60 3.81
N PRO A 177 -2.25 11.42 4.46
CA PRO A 177 -1.20 10.44 4.23
C PRO A 177 -1.46 9.54 3.01
N TYR A 178 -2.64 9.69 2.37
CA TYR A 178 -3.05 8.84 1.24
C TYR A 178 -3.23 9.67 -0.03
N PHE A 179 -2.75 9.12 -1.12
CA PHE A 179 -2.78 9.72 -2.45
C PHE A 179 -3.52 8.78 -3.40
N PHE A 180 -4.84 8.98 -3.51
CA PHE A 180 -5.74 8.16 -4.33
C PHE A 180 -5.96 8.82 -5.69
N TYR A 181 -5.15 8.45 -6.66
CA TYR A 181 -5.23 8.98 -8.02
C TYR A 181 -6.25 8.21 -8.88
N SER A 182 -6.61 8.81 -10.00
CA SER A 182 -7.57 8.27 -10.95
C SER A 182 -6.86 7.68 -12.19
N PRO A 183 -7.56 6.87 -13.01
CA PRO A 183 -7.04 6.46 -14.31
C PRO A 183 -6.61 7.65 -15.19
N ALA A 184 -7.39 8.74 -15.20
CA ALA A 184 -7.07 9.94 -15.99
C ALA A 184 -5.73 10.61 -15.61
N ASP A 185 -5.26 10.43 -14.37
CA ASP A 185 -3.94 10.89 -13.95
C ASP A 185 -2.84 10.01 -14.57
N TYR A 186 -3.02 8.69 -14.52
CA TYR A 186 -2.07 7.73 -15.06
C TYR A 186 -2.05 7.66 -16.58
N GLU A 187 -3.16 7.93 -17.27
CA GLU A 187 -3.20 8.12 -18.73
C GLU A 187 -2.25 9.20 -19.21
N LYS A 188 -2.01 10.22 -18.36
CA LYS A 188 -1.06 11.31 -18.63
C LYS A 188 0.37 10.93 -18.26
N TRP A 189 0.56 10.16 -17.17
CA TRP A 189 1.88 9.89 -16.60
C TRP A 189 2.59 8.70 -17.21
N LEU A 190 1.87 7.61 -17.52
CA LEU A 190 2.46 6.38 -18.03
C LEU A 190 3.16 6.60 -19.40
N PRO A 191 2.52 7.23 -20.42
CA PRO A 191 3.20 7.47 -21.68
C PRO A 191 4.42 8.40 -21.54
N LYS A 192 4.33 9.43 -20.70
CA LYS A 192 5.45 10.35 -20.41
C LYS A 192 6.62 9.67 -19.72
N SER A 193 6.37 8.53 -19.04
CA SER A 193 7.39 7.73 -18.38
C SER A 193 7.88 6.55 -19.23
N GLY A 194 7.49 6.46 -20.51
CA GLY A 194 7.95 5.42 -21.44
C GLY A 194 7.16 4.10 -21.29
N PHE A 195 5.88 4.16 -20.94
CA PHE A 195 5.01 2.99 -20.84
C PHE A 195 3.85 3.04 -21.82
N LYS A 196 3.56 1.89 -22.43
CA LYS A 196 2.32 1.63 -23.17
C LYS A 196 1.32 0.94 -22.24
N ILE A 197 0.17 1.57 -22.07
CA ILE A 197 -0.92 1.05 -21.21
C ILE A 197 -1.54 -0.19 -21.86
N GLN A 198 -1.68 -1.26 -21.06
CA GLN A 198 -2.41 -2.47 -21.43
C GLN A 198 -3.77 -2.54 -20.72
N ARG A 199 -3.80 -2.15 -19.45
CA ARG A 199 -4.99 -2.07 -18.60
C ARG A 199 -4.83 -0.92 -17.64
N LEU A 200 -5.91 -0.17 -17.40
CA LEU A 200 -5.94 0.90 -16.43
C LEU A 200 -7.39 1.16 -16.04
N GLU A 201 -7.75 0.83 -14.81
CA GLU A 201 -9.12 0.96 -14.34
C GLU A 201 -9.24 1.18 -12.84
N LEU A 202 -10.38 1.67 -12.40
CA LEU A 202 -10.84 1.58 -11.01
C LEU A 202 -11.68 0.31 -10.86
N ALA A 203 -11.26 -0.58 -9.98
CA ALA A 203 -11.97 -1.79 -9.63
C ALA A 203 -12.61 -1.62 -8.24
N PRO A 204 -13.93 -1.47 -8.15
CA PRO A 204 -14.64 -1.51 -6.87
C PRO A 204 -14.41 -2.87 -6.21
N GLN A 205 -14.09 -2.83 -4.93
CA GLN A 205 -13.82 -4.03 -4.13
C GLN A 205 -14.36 -3.79 -2.73
N ASP A 206 -15.55 -4.31 -2.46
CA ASP A 206 -16.14 -4.17 -1.13
C ASP A 206 -15.50 -5.20 -0.19
N GLU A 207 -15.14 -4.75 1.00
CA GLU A 207 -14.66 -5.61 2.08
C GLU A 207 -15.68 -5.63 3.20
N THR A 208 -15.66 -6.71 3.96
CA THR A 208 -16.56 -6.85 5.11
C THR A 208 -15.78 -7.22 6.35
N TYR A 209 -16.13 -6.63 7.48
CA TYR A 209 -15.49 -6.84 8.77
C TYR A 209 -16.48 -7.43 9.78
N ASP A 210 -16.00 -8.30 10.66
CA ASP A 210 -16.84 -9.00 11.63
C ASP A 210 -17.24 -8.05 12.77
N GLY A 211 -18.42 -7.44 12.63
CA GLY A 211 -18.99 -6.50 13.58
C GLY A 211 -18.12 -5.26 13.86
N ALA A 212 -18.53 -4.49 14.85
CA ALA A 212 -17.81 -3.28 15.26
C ALA A 212 -16.37 -3.55 15.70
N ALA A 213 -16.11 -4.69 16.33
CA ALA A 213 -14.78 -5.07 16.79
C ALA A 213 -13.81 -5.33 15.63
N GLY A 214 -14.26 -6.06 14.59
CA GLY A 214 -13.44 -6.30 13.39
C GLY A 214 -13.17 -5.02 12.61
N PHE A 215 -14.16 -4.14 12.47
CA PHE A 215 -13.97 -2.83 11.86
C PHE A 215 -13.00 -1.94 12.65
N ALA A 216 -13.11 -1.92 13.98
CA ALA A 216 -12.20 -1.18 14.86
C ALA A 216 -10.75 -1.72 14.77
N ALA A 217 -10.57 -3.05 14.70
CA ALA A 217 -9.27 -3.68 14.51
C ALA A 217 -8.63 -3.27 13.17
N TRP A 218 -9.42 -3.23 12.10
CA TRP A 218 -8.96 -2.72 10.81
C TRP A 218 -8.61 -1.22 10.85
N LEU A 219 -9.39 -0.39 11.53
CA LEU A 219 -9.03 1.03 11.73
C LEU A 219 -7.67 1.16 12.44
N ARG A 220 -7.42 0.33 13.44
CA ARG A 220 -6.18 0.33 14.22
C ARG A 220 -4.95 0.05 13.36
N THR A 221 -5.07 -0.83 12.38
CA THR A 221 -3.96 -1.30 11.55
C THR A 221 -3.83 -0.57 10.21
N ALA A 222 -4.94 -0.31 9.52
CA ALA A 222 -4.92 0.30 8.20
C ALA A 222 -4.97 1.84 8.23
N TRP A 223 -5.40 2.44 9.37
CA TRP A 223 -5.52 3.89 9.53
C TRP A 223 -4.50 4.46 10.52
N ILE A 224 -3.38 3.77 10.67
CA ILE A 224 -2.25 4.13 11.56
C ILE A 224 -1.90 5.61 11.53
N PRO A 225 -1.78 6.31 10.37
CA PRO A 225 -1.40 7.72 10.36
C PRO A 225 -2.36 8.65 11.10
N TYR A 226 -3.62 8.25 11.22
CA TYR A 226 -4.62 9.00 12.00
C TYR A 226 -4.64 8.58 13.45
N VAL A 227 -4.59 7.28 13.71
CA VAL A 227 -4.67 6.71 15.05
C VAL A 227 -3.44 7.09 15.89
N GLN A 228 -2.24 7.05 15.30
CA GLN A 228 -0.99 7.40 16.00
C GLN A 228 -0.89 8.87 16.40
N ARG A 229 -1.68 9.77 15.81
CA ARG A 229 -1.74 11.18 16.19
C ARG A 229 -2.38 11.39 17.55
N VAL A 230 -3.26 10.49 17.93
CA VAL A 230 -3.94 10.54 19.23
C VAL A 230 -3.03 9.87 20.27
N PRO A 231 -2.89 10.46 21.48
CA PRO A 231 -2.15 9.84 22.58
C PRO A 231 -2.60 8.41 22.83
N GLU A 232 -1.68 7.52 23.17
CA GLU A 232 -1.92 6.09 23.30
C GLU A 232 -3.11 5.77 24.20
N CYS A 233 -3.19 6.44 25.36
CA CYS A 233 -4.29 6.29 26.32
C CYS A 233 -5.68 6.69 25.78
N ALA A 234 -5.76 7.40 24.65
CA ALA A 234 -7.02 7.87 24.06
C ALA A 234 -7.31 7.28 22.67
N ARG A 235 -6.42 6.42 22.14
CA ARG A 235 -6.58 5.83 20.79
C ARG A 235 -7.83 5.00 20.67
N GLU A 236 -8.12 4.16 21.65
CA GLU A 236 -9.32 3.31 21.62
C GLU A 236 -10.62 4.13 21.65
N ASP A 237 -10.66 5.20 22.42
CA ASP A 237 -11.80 6.14 22.44
C ASP A 237 -12.01 6.82 21.08
N PHE A 238 -10.91 7.20 20.42
CA PHE A 238 -10.95 7.77 19.07
C PHE A 238 -11.46 6.77 18.05
N ILE A 239 -10.91 5.54 18.05
CA ILE A 239 -11.35 4.45 17.17
C ILE A 239 -12.83 4.13 17.39
N ALA A 240 -13.27 4.01 18.66
CA ALA A 240 -14.66 3.75 19.00
C ALA A 240 -15.59 4.86 18.51
N ALA A 241 -15.17 6.14 18.60
CA ALA A 241 -15.95 7.27 18.13
C ALA A 241 -16.10 7.25 16.60
N VAL A 242 -15.00 6.98 15.85
CA VAL A 242 -15.04 6.85 14.39
C VAL A 242 -15.91 5.65 13.98
N THR A 243 -15.74 4.50 14.65
CA THR A 243 -16.55 3.29 14.41
C THR A 243 -18.04 3.58 14.57
N ARG A 244 -18.45 4.19 15.67
CA ARG A 244 -19.86 4.54 15.93
C ARG A 244 -20.40 5.41 14.82
N ARG A 245 -19.69 6.49 14.45
CA ARG A 245 -20.10 7.41 13.39
C ARG A 245 -20.18 6.74 12.01
N TYR A 246 -19.34 5.74 11.75
CA TYR A 246 -19.41 4.95 10.54
C TYR A 246 -20.67 4.08 10.54
N LEU A 247 -20.95 3.37 11.64
CA LEU A 247 -22.10 2.47 11.80
C LEU A 247 -23.45 3.19 11.78
N ASP A 248 -23.52 4.45 12.21
CA ASP A 248 -24.73 5.27 12.10
C ASP A 248 -25.23 5.40 10.64
N ARG A 249 -24.34 5.25 9.66
CA ARG A 249 -24.64 5.35 8.22
C ARG A 249 -24.53 4.03 7.47
N HIS A 250 -23.73 3.13 7.97
CA HIS A 250 -23.42 1.83 7.40
C HIS A 250 -23.61 0.75 8.46
N PRO A 251 -24.86 0.44 8.83
CA PRO A 251 -25.14 -0.58 9.84
C PRO A 251 -24.65 -1.95 9.37
N PRO A 252 -24.41 -2.88 10.30
CA PRO A 252 -24.12 -4.26 9.95
C PRO A 252 -25.19 -4.85 9.05
N ASP A 253 -24.78 -5.71 8.13
CA ASP A 253 -25.68 -6.49 7.29
C ASP A 253 -26.43 -7.58 8.10
N GLN A 254 -27.28 -8.38 7.43
CA GLN A 254 -28.06 -9.44 8.08
C GLN A 254 -27.19 -10.52 8.75
N SER A 255 -25.92 -10.64 8.38
CA SER A 255 -24.96 -11.56 9.00
C SER A 255 -24.14 -10.89 10.12
N GLY A 256 -24.42 -9.64 10.47
CA GLY A 256 -23.70 -8.87 11.47
C GLY A 256 -22.36 -8.30 10.96
N ARG A 257 -22.09 -8.36 9.65
CA ARG A 257 -20.85 -7.86 9.05
C ARG A 257 -20.99 -6.42 8.60
N ILE A 258 -19.90 -5.68 8.70
CA ILE A 258 -19.83 -4.27 8.32
C ILE A 258 -19.20 -4.15 6.95
N PRO A 259 -19.97 -3.71 5.92
CA PRO A 259 -19.43 -3.49 4.59
C PRO A 259 -18.61 -2.19 4.55
N VAL A 260 -17.49 -2.23 3.86
CA VAL A 260 -16.65 -1.07 3.56
C VAL A 260 -16.36 -1.05 2.07
N ARG A 261 -16.83 0.00 1.39
CA ARG A 261 -16.53 0.19 -0.03
C ARG A 261 -15.07 0.59 -0.21
N MET A 262 -14.36 -0.26 -0.93
CA MET A 262 -12.99 -0.01 -1.35
C MET A 262 -12.94 0.19 -2.86
N VAL A 263 -11.98 0.97 -3.34
CA VAL A 263 -11.74 1.18 -4.77
C VAL A 263 -10.25 0.98 -5.03
N ARG A 264 -9.93 -0.02 -5.84
CA ARG A 264 -8.55 -0.26 -6.29
C ARG A 264 -8.32 0.43 -7.62
N LEU A 265 -7.18 1.05 -7.78
CA LEU A 265 -6.65 1.40 -9.09
C LEU A 265 -5.74 0.24 -9.53
N GLU A 266 -6.07 -0.36 -10.64
CA GLU A 266 -5.29 -1.44 -11.25
C GLU A 266 -4.68 -0.97 -12.57
N MET A 267 -3.39 -1.23 -12.74
CA MET A 267 -2.70 -0.91 -13.98
C MET A 267 -1.73 -2.02 -14.38
N ASP A 268 -1.76 -2.31 -15.68
CA ASP A 268 -0.81 -3.17 -16.37
C ASP A 268 -0.27 -2.37 -17.55
N ALA A 269 1.04 -2.25 -17.66
CA ALA A 269 1.70 -1.50 -18.73
C ALA A 269 3.00 -2.17 -19.15
N VAL A 270 3.50 -1.85 -20.34
CA VAL A 270 4.74 -2.39 -20.89
C VAL A 270 5.66 -1.24 -21.21
N LYS A 271 6.93 -1.35 -20.82
CA LYS A 271 7.98 -0.39 -21.18
C LYS A 271 8.25 -0.46 -22.67
N VAL A 272 8.16 0.69 -23.34
CA VAL A 272 8.50 0.87 -24.76
C VAL A 272 9.96 1.27 -24.94
#